data_d7bb4d0e213858063049c16a5c00e886
#
_entry.id   d7bb4d0e213858063049c16a5c00e886
#
_cell.length_a   1.000
_cell.length_b   1.000
_cell.length_c   1.000
_cell.angle_alpha   90.00
_cell.angle_beta   90.00
_cell.angle_gamma   90.00
#
_symmetry.space_group_name_H-M   'P 1'
#
loop_
_entity.id
_entity.type
_entity.pdbx_description
1 polymer ?
#
loop_
_entity_poly.entity_id
_entity_poly.type
_entity_poly.pdbx_seq_one_letter_code
_entity_poly.pdbx_strand_id
1 'polypeptide(L)'
;MVQIAQPAGTAPRAILYEQPGFGGSSMAINQTDVPNLAGTGFNDRAGSVRVEEGNWVFCNDAHLRGECRTFTPGDYPALPPELDRRISSGREVY
;
A
#
# COMPACT_ATOMS: atom_id res chain seq x y z
N MET A 1 -25.61 5.76 -14.57
CA MET A 1 -25.09 5.74 -14.11
C MET A 1 -24.54 5.15 -13.57
N VAL A 2 -24.60 4.94 -13.48
CA VAL A 2 -23.98 4.64 -12.96
C VAL A 2 -23.29 4.54 -12.30
N GLN A 3 -23.10 4.60 -12.17
CA GLN A 3 -22.41 4.62 -11.60
C GLN A 3 -21.97 4.82 -10.84
N ILE A 4 -22.26 5.23 -11.04
CA ILE A 4 -21.80 5.60 -10.14
C ILE A 4 -21.63 4.97 -9.04
N ALA A 5 -22.03 4.69 -8.99
CA ALA A 5 -21.84 4.18 -7.96
C ALA A 5 -20.92 3.46 -7.65
N GLN A 6 -20.85 3.42 -8.00
CA GLN A 6 -19.93 2.85 -7.56
C GLN A 6 -18.95 3.37 -6.86
N PRO A 7 -19.17 3.98 -6.07
CA PRO A 7 -18.14 4.52 -5.27
C PRO A 7 -17.15 3.49 -4.80
N ALA A 8 -17.62 2.32 -4.57
CA ALA A 8 -16.70 1.26 -4.19
C ALA A 8 -15.63 1.04 -5.25
N GLY A 9 -16.02 1.16 -6.50
CA GLY A 9 -15.09 0.98 -7.59
C GLY A 9 -14.13 2.14 -7.78
N THR A 10 -14.39 3.27 -7.12
CA THR A 10 -13.56 4.44 -7.26
C THR A 10 -12.66 4.69 -6.06
N ALA A 11 -12.79 3.93 -4.99
CA ALA A 11 -11.95 4.10 -3.82
C ALA A 11 -10.52 3.68 -4.15
N PRO A 12 -9.52 4.42 -3.70
CA PRO A 12 -8.12 3.99 -3.86
C PRO A 12 -7.93 2.64 -3.20
N ARG A 13 -7.14 1.79 -3.83
CA ARG A 13 -6.95 0.46 -3.28
C ARG A 13 -5.55 -0.05 -3.55
N ALA A 14 -4.89 -0.48 -2.49
CA ALA A 14 -3.63 -1.19 -2.56
C ALA A 14 -3.71 -2.38 -1.62
N ILE A 15 -2.95 -3.42 -1.93
CA ILE A 15 -2.90 -4.61 -1.09
C ILE A 15 -1.45 -4.86 -0.75
N LEU A 16 -1.16 -4.96 0.55
CA LEU A 16 0.15 -5.33 1.04
C LEU A 16 0.17 -6.83 1.32
N TYR A 17 1.24 -7.49 0.94
CA TYR A 17 1.43 -8.91 1.19
C TYR A 17 2.66 -9.12 2.04
N GLU A 18 2.62 -10.09 2.94
CA GLU A 18 3.68 -10.33 3.89
C GLU A 18 4.96 -10.80 3.22
N GLN A 19 4.84 -11.58 2.14
CA GLN A 19 5.99 -12.18 1.48
C GLN A 19 6.11 -11.69 0.05
N PRO A 20 7.31 -11.75 -0.53
CA PRO A 20 7.46 -11.48 -1.95
C PRO A 20 6.58 -12.42 -2.77
N GLY A 21 6.22 -11.97 -3.98
CA GLY A 21 5.39 -12.78 -4.86
C GLY A 21 3.94 -12.88 -4.41
N PHE A 22 3.48 -11.95 -3.56
CA PHE A 22 2.08 -11.87 -3.12
C PHE A 22 1.70 -13.05 -2.24
N GLY A 23 2.64 -13.57 -1.46
CA GLY A 23 2.38 -14.68 -0.57
C GLY A 23 2.14 -14.26 0.86
N GLY A 24 1.73 -15.21 1.68
CA GLY A 24 1.50 -14.98 3.10
C GLY A 24 0.23 -14.19 3.36
N SER A 25 0.18 -13.55 4.52
CA SER A 25 -0.96 -12.73 4.90
C SER A 25 -1.03 -11.47 4.07
N SER A 26 -2.22 -10.91 3.93
CA SER A 26 -2.41 -9.68 3.15
C SER A 26 -3.29 -8.71 3.91
N MET A 27 -3.16 -7.43 3.55
CA MET A 27 -3.98 -6.36 4.10
C MET A 27 -4.36 -5.43 2.97
N ALA A 28 -5.66 -5.26 2.76
CA ALA A 28 -6.15 -4.34 1.74
C ALA A 28 -6.30 -2.95 2.35
N ILE A 29 -5.88 -1.94 1.61
CA ILE A 29 -6.02 -0.55 2.01
C ILE A 29 -7.07 0.08 1.12
N ASN A 30 -8.19 0.48 1.71
CA ASN A 30 -9.31 1.07 0.99
C ASN A 30 -9.52 2.54 1.31
N GLN A 31 -8.67 3.11 2.13
CA GLN A 31 -8.72 4.52 2.49
C GLN A 31 -7.55 5.25 1.83
N THR A 32 -7.64 6.56 1.77
CA THR A 32 -6.65 7.35 1.05
C THR A 32 -5.38 7.60 1.84
N ASP A 33 -5.37 7.30 3.13
CA ASP A 33 -4.26 7.69 4.00
C ASP A 33 -4.11 6.66 5.12
N VAL A 34 -2.91 6.10 5.25
CA VAL A 34 -2.58 5.21 6.34
C VAL A 34 -1.29 5.74 6.97
N PRO A 35 -1.42 6.71 7.89
CA PRO A 35 -0.24 7.39 8.41
C PRO A 35 0.63 6.51 9.30
N ASN A 36 0.09 5.40 9.79
CA ASN A 36 0.86 4.55 10.69
C ASN A 36 0.30 3.14 10.64
N LEU A 37 1.14 2.19 10.24
CA LEU A 37 0.73 0.79 10.21
C LEU A 37 0.87 0.08 11.55
N ALA A 38 1.41 0.75 12.56
CA ALA A 38 1.49 0.16 13.89
C ALA A 38 0.08 -0.19 14.38
N GLY A 39 -0.07 -1.37 14.95
CA GLY A 39 -1.37 -1.82 15.40
C GLY A 39 -2.19 -2.58 14.36
N THR A 40 -1.78 -2.55 13.09
CA THR A 40 -2.49 -3.30 12.04
C THR A 40 -1.96 -4.72 11.88
N GLY A 41 -0.77 -5.00 12.41
CA GLY A 41 -0.10 -6.25 12.18
C GLY A 41 0.80 -6.26 10.96
N PHE A 42 0.83 -5.20 10.18
CA PHE A 42 1.64 -5.13 8.95
C PHE A 42 2.78 -4.13 9.02
N ASN A 43 2.98 -3.47 10.16
CA ASN A 43 4.10 -2.54 10.27
C ASN A 43 5.42 -3.29 10.05
N ASP A 44 6.22 -2.82 9.09
CA ASP A 44 7.51 -3.41 8.76
C ASP A 44 7.43 -4.87 8.29
N ARG A 45 6.31 -5.27 7.71
CA ARG A 45 6.12 -6.67 7.33
C ARG A 45 5.82 -6.90 5.85
N ALA A 46 5.48 -5.84 5.10
CA ALA A 46 5.09 -6.02 3.70
C ALA A 46 6.31 -6.40 2.85
N GLY A 47 6.19 -7.48 2.10
CA GLY A 47 7.23 -7.93 1.18
C GLY A 47 6.87 -7.76 -0.27
N SER A 48 5.60 -7.51 -0.58
CA SER A 48 5.15 -7.20 -1.93
C SER A 48 3.89 -6.36 -1.85
N VAL A 49 3.56 -5.70 -2.95
CA VAL A 49 2.44 -4.76 -3.01
C VAL A 49 1.75 -4.92 -4.36
N ARG A 50 0.43 -4.86 -4.33
CA ARG A 50 -0.37 -4.76 -5.56
C ARG A 50 -1.21 -3.50 -5.47
N VAL A 51 -1.07 -2.60 -6.45
CA VAL A 51 -1.83 -1.37 -6.50
C VAL A 51 -2.92 -1.55 -7.55
N GLU A 52 -4.17 -1.54 -7.10
CA GLU A 52 -5.31 -1.74 -7.99
C GLU A 52 -5.88 -0.43 -8.48
N GLU A 53 -5.92 0.58 -7.61
CA GLU A 53 -6.51 1.87 -7.93
C GLU A 53 -5.65 2.98 -7.35
N GLY A 54 -5.48 4.05 -8.14
CA GLY A 54 -4.75 5.23 -7.70
C GLY A 54 -3.25 5.05 -7.72
N ASN A 55 -2.55 6.12 -7.42
CA ASN A 55 -1.10 6.11 -7.24
C ASN A 55 -0.83 6.18 -5.75
N TRP A 56 0.11 5.38 -5.28
CA TRP A 56 0.37 5.26 -3.85
C TRP A 56 1.81 5.56 -3.54
N VAL A 57 2.02 6.31 -2.46
CA VAL A 57 3.35 6.48 -1.89
C VAL A 57 3.42 5.63 -0.63
N PHE A 58 4.50 4.86 -0.48
CA PHE A 58 4.75 4.09 0.74
C PHE A 58 6.10 4.51 1.31
N CYS A 59 6.16 4.62 2.63
CA CYS A 59 7.34 5.11 3.32
C CYS A 59 7.76 4.14 4.41
N ASN A 60 9.05 4.16 4.75
CA ASN A 60 9.57 3.24 5.75
C ASN A 60 9.50 3.76 7.19
N ASP A 61 9.01 4.97 7.38
CA ASP A 61 8.70 5.51 8.72
C ASP A 61 7.25 5.91 8.77
N ALA A 62 6.69 6.00 9.98
CA ALA A 62 5.33 6.44 10.17
C ALA A 62 5.18 7.89 9.71
N HIS A 63 3.96 8.28 9.42
CA HIS A 63 3.59 9.65 9.05
C HIS A 63 4.29 10.12 7.77
N LEU A 64 4.51 9.19 6.82
CA LEU A 64 5.06 9.48 5.50
C LEU A 64 6.45 10.08 5.58
N ARG A 65 7.26 9.57 6.47
CA ARG A 65 8.63 10.02 6.65
C ARG A 65 9.61 8.93 6.24
N GLY A 66 10.87 9.30 6.20
CA GLY A 66 11.94 8.39 5.82
C GLY A 66 12.03 8.24 4.32
N GLU A 67 12.40 7.06 3.87
CA GLU A 67 12.49 6.76 2.44
C GLU A 67 11.12 6.40 1.92
N CYS A 68 10.70 7.08 0.87
CA CYS A 68 9.38 6.88 0.28
C CYS A 68 9.52 6.59 -1.21
N ARG A 69 8.60 5.78 -1.74
CA ARG A 69 8.52 5.48 -3.16
C ARG A 69 7.08 5.55 -3.62
N THR A 70 6.88 5.99 -4.85
CA THR A 70 5.56 6.07 -5.46
C THR A 70 5.33 4.84 -6.33
N PHE A 71 4.14 4.24 -6.17
CA PHE A 71 3.74 3.06 -6.90
C PHE A 71 2.49 3.38 -7.73
N THR A 72 2.60 3.23 -9.04
CA THR A 72 1.45 3.37 -9.94
C THR A 72 0.68 2.05 -9.96
N PRO A 73 -0.54 2.02 -10.53
CA PRO A 73 -1.28 0.77 -10.61
C PRO A 73 -0.47 -0.33 -11.26
N GLY A 74 -0.45 -1.50 -10.63
CA GLY A 74 0.31 -2.64 -11.11
C GLY A 74 0.69 -3.57 -9.98
N ASP A 75 1.45 -4.59 -10.33
CA ASP A 75 1.89 -5.63 -9.41
C ASP A 75 3.37 -5.47 -9.13
N TYR A 76 3.73 -5.49 -7.86
CA TYR A 76 5.10 -5.31 -7.41
C TYR A 76 5.49 -6.51 -6.55
N PRO A 77 5.98 -7.59 -7.19
CA PRO A 77 6.27 -8.83 -6.45
C PRO A 77 7.46 -8.74 -5.52
N ALA A 78 8.27 -7.70 -5.68
CA ALA A 78 9.40 -7.44 -4.79
C ALA A 78 9.48 -5.94 -4.57
N LEU A 79 9.93 -5.55 -3.39
CA LEU A 79 10.05 -4.14 -3.03
C LEU A 79 11.52 -3.74 -3.04
N PRO A 80 11.82 -2.44 -3.29
CA PRO A 80 13.19 -1.97 -3.18
C PRO A 80 13.70 -2.17 -1.74
N PRO A 81 15.02 -2.29 -1.55
CA PRO A 81 15.57 -2.61 -0.23
C PRO A 81 15.15 -1.67 0.88
N GLU A 82 14.93 -0.39 0.57
CA GLU A 82 14.54 0.57 1.59
C GLU A 82 13.10 0.36 2.08
N LEU A 83 12.29 -0.36 1.33
CA LEU A 83 10.90 -0.62 1.70
C LEU A 83 10.62 -2.07 2.04
N ASP A 84 11.49 -2.99 1.64
CA ASP A 84 11.25 -4.42 1.86
C ASP A 84 11.19 -4.69 3.36
N ARG A 85 9.99 -5.11 3.81
CA ARG A 85 9.71 -5.34 5.22
C ARG A 85 9.94 -4.11 6.09
N ARG A 86 9.74 -2.92 5.51
CA ARG A 86 9.96 -1.67 6.22
C ARG A 86 8.85 -0.66 6.02
N ILE A 87 7.79 -1.01 5.28
CA ILE A 87 6.70 -0.07 5.06
C ILE A 87 6.00 0.20 6.39
N SER A 88 5.90 1.46 6.76
CA SER A 88 5.25 1.89 8.00
C SER A 88 4.11 2.87 7.76
N SER A 89 4.02 3.46 6.58
CA SER A 89 2.93 4.38 6.25
C SER A 89 2.73 4.43 4.75
N GLY A 90 1.58 4.94 4.33
CA GLY A 90 1.27 5.09 2.93
C GLY A 90 0.10 6.01 2.73
N ARG A 91 -0.01 6.57 1.53
CA ARG A 91 -1.17 7.37 1.16
C ARG A 91 -1.30 7.41 -0.34
N GLU A 92 -2.54 7.63 -0.78
CA GLU A 92 -2.80 7.85 -2.19
C GLU A 92 -2.35 9.26 -2.60
N VAL A 93 -1.74 9.37 -3.76
CA VAL A 93 -1.33 10.66 -4.31
C VAL A 93 -1.89 10.82 -5.72
N TYR A 94 -2.12 12.06 -6.12
CA TYR A 94 -2.74 12.36 -7.41
C TYR A 94 -1.75 12.85 -8.44
#